data_fdee36142a22a76d7c6f503365c83631
#
_entry.id   fdee36142a22a76d7c6f503365c83631
#
_cell.length_a   1.000
_cell.length_b   1.000
_cell.length_c   1.000
_cell.angle_alpha   90.00
_cell.angle_beta   90.00
_cell.angle_gamma   90.00
#
_symmetry.space_group_name_H-M   'P 1'
#
loop_
_entity.id
_entity.type
_entity.pdbx_description
1 polymer ?
#
loop_
_entity_poly.entity_id
_entity_poly.type
_entity_poly.pdbx_seq_one_letter_code
_entity_poly.pdbx_strand_id
1 'polypeptide(L)'
;MTRLLTILMVMAGLAAPVSAQEAPAPKPADAAAHAEHPTSENAEDDDDDEEEEAKATEDGVHEAGAKFDFGFSGMLARDNRTQLAPLTLASGKPVASGEYKLKSGGYYRIDITADGSQELALSGGDFFRAIWVNEIVINDIEIRPMGVHSLEFDDAGTASLSFVAIVPGRYTLSIPGSHGETQQAVFNIQ
;
A
#
# COMPACT_ATOMS: atom_id res chain seq x y z
N MET A 1 -15.24 -65.10 -5.63
CA MET A 1 -16.31 -65.24 -4.62
C MET A 1 -15.80 -64.55 -3.34
N THR A 2 -16.33 -63.43 -2.92
CA THR A 2 -16.56 -63.10 -1.52
C THR A 2 -16.95 -61.60 -1.42
N ARG A 3 -18.03 -61.44 -0.97
CA ARG A 3 -19.02 -60.46 -0.66
C ARG A 3 -18.55 -59.08 -0.15
N LEU A 4 -19.09 -58.09 -0.82
CA LEU A 4 -19.36 -56.72 -0.47
C LEU A 4 -20.09 -56.60 0.89
N LEU A 5 -19.62 -55.72 1.76
CA LEU A 5 -20.38 -55.29 2.91
C LEU A 5 -20.36 -53.75 2.96
N THR A 6 -21.50 -53.18 2.54
CA THR A 6 -21.81 -51.78 2.59
C THR A 6 -22.33 -51.45 3.99
N ILE A 7 -21.66 -50.56 4.73
CA ILE A 7 -22.22 -49.98 5.96
C ILE A 7 -22.57 -48.49 5.66
N LEU A 8 -23.85 -48.25 5.61
CA LEU A 8 -24.48 -46.92 5.51
C LEU A 8 -24.68 -46.43 6.95
N MET A 9 -23.93 -45.44 7.37
CA MET A 9 -24.13 -44.79 8.66
C MET A 9 -24.82 -43.45 8.44
N VAL A 10 -26.11 -43.39 8.74
CA VAL A 10 -26.94 -42.20 8.76
C VAL A 10 -26.73 -41.49 10.10
N MET A 11 -26.11 -40.32 10.08
CA MET A 11 -26.06 -39.42 11.24
C MET A 11 -27.10 -38.32 11.05
N ALA A 12 -28.17 -38.41 11.80
CA ALA A 12 -29.16 -37.36 11.95
C ALA A 12 -28.63 -36.31 12.95
N GLY A 13 -28.24 -35.13 12.45
CA GLY A 13 -27.87 -33.98 13.28
C GLY A 13 -29.08 -33.11 13.56
N LEU A 14 -29.46 -32.99 14.84
CA LEU A 14 -30.45 -32.04 15.32
C LEU A 14 -29.91 -30.61 15.18
N ALA A 15 -30.58 -29.78 14.40
CA ALA A 15 -30.39 -28.34 14.40
C ALA A 15 -31.25 -27.73 15.50
N ALA A 16 -30.62 -27.09 16.48
CA ALA A 16 -31.29 -26.23 17.46
C ALA A 16 -31.34 -24.78 16.94
N PRO A 17 -32.45 -24.07 17.07
CA PRO A 17 -32.51 -22.66 16.69
C PRO A 17 -31.81 -21.81 17.75
N VAL A 18 -30.84 -21.01 17.31
CA VAL A 18 -30.25 -19.93 18.12
C VAL A 18 -31.20 -18.73 18.07
N SER A 19 -31.81 -18.42 19.20
CA SER A 19 -32.56 -17.17 19.39
C SER A 19 -31.60 -15.98 19.39
N ALA A 20 -31.75 -15.09 18.42
CA ALA A 20 -31.12 -13.79 18.44
C ALA A 20 -31.75 -12.93 19.54
N GLN A 21 -30.96 -12.58 20.53
CA GLN A 21 -31.32 -11.66 21.62
C GLN A 21 -31.04 -10.24 21.15
N GLU A 22 -32.13 -9.51 20.90
CA GLU A 22 -32.13 -8.11 20.49
C GLU A 22 -31.65 -7.23 21.66
N ALA A 23 -30.56 -6.51 21.48
CA ALA A 23 -30.04 -5.54 22.43
C ALA A 23 -30.83 -4.22 22.33
N PRO A 24 -31.23 -3.58 23.45
CA PRO A 24 -32.01 -2.36 23.41
C PRO A 24 -31.20 -1.16 22.93
N ALA A 25 -31.80 -0.36 22.06
CA ALA A 25 -31.27 0.91 21.55
C ALA A 25 -31.07 1.92 22.69
N PRO A 26 -29.98 2.75 22.67
CA PRO A 26 -29.82 3.84 23.60
C PRO A 26 -30.74 5.01 23.25
N LYS A 27 -31.43 5.54 24.28
CA LYS A 27 -32.24 6.74 24.25
C LYS A 27 -31.41 7.99 23.95
N PRO A 28 -31.93 8.97 23.22
CA PRO A 28 -31.29 10.27 23.06
C PRO A 28 -31.39 11.07 24.38
N ALA A 29 -30.27 11.56 24.88
CA ALA A 29 -30.21 12.54 25.93
C ALA A 29 -30.23 13.95 25.32
N ASP A 30 -31.28 14.68 25.65
CA ASP A 30 -31.43 16.11 25.51
C ASP A 30 -30.43 16.83 26.43
N ALA A 31 -29.73 17.82 25.93
CA ALA A 31 -29.49 19.07 26.65
C ALA A 31 -28.59 20.02 25.85
N ALA A 32 -29.19 21.15 25.56
CA ALA A 32 -28.56 22.32 24.99
C ALA A 32 -27.48 22.91 25.90
N ALA A 33 -26.41 23.42 25.28
CA ALA A 33 -25.73 24.62 25.72
C ALA A 33 -25.02 25.28 24.54
N HIS A 34 -25.50 26.47 24.20
CA HIS A 34 -24.85 27.42 23.29
C HIS A 34 -23.44 27.76 23.77
N ALA A 35 -22.47 27.68 22.89
CA ALA A 35 -21.27 28.50 22.95
C ALA A 35 -21.00 28.96 21.51
N GLU A 36 -21.17 30.25 21.34
CA GLU A 36 -20.89 31.02 20.13
C GLU A 36 -19.38 30.86 19.81
N HIS A 37 -19.08 30.39 18.62
CA HIS A 37 -17.73 30.39 18.09
C HIS A 37 -17.64 31.52 17.06
N PRO A 38 -16.65 32.42 17.14
CA PRO A 38 -16.53 33.49 16.17
C PRO A 38 -16.16 32.93 14.81
N THR A 39 -16.89 33.36 13.81
CA THR A 39 -16.61 33.23 12.38
C THR A 39 -15.20 33.76 12.10
N SER A 40 -14.29 32.84 11.72
CA SER A 40 -13.04 33.19 11.09
C SER A 40 -13.22 32.96 9.60
N GLU A 41 -13.06 34.04 8.88
CA GLU A 41 -13.19 34.17 7.44
C GLU A 41 -12.26 33.23 6.67
N ASN A 42 -12.77 32.76 5.53
CA ASN A 42 -12.14 32.18 4.36
C ASN A 42 -10.62 32.39 4.29
N ALA A 43 -9.89 31.29 4.45
CA ALA A 43 -8.68 31.06 3.68
C ALA A 43 -9.08 30.09 2.55
N GLU A 44 -9.16 30.57 1.34
CA GLU A 44 -9.15 29.78 0.13
C GLU A 44 -7.75 29.14 0.09
N ASP A 45 -7.64 27.89 0.55
CA ASP A 45 -6.47 27.05 0.31
C ASP A 45 -6.50 26.67 -1.18
N ASP A 46 -5.82 27.50 -1.99
CA ASP A 46 -5.31 27.07 -3.28
C ASP A 46 -4.21 26.03 -3.01
N ASP A 47 -4.64 24.78 -2.83
CA ASP A 47 -3.77 23.59 -2.83
C ASP A 47 -3.21 23.37 -4.25
N ASP A 48 -2.28 24.22 -4.68
CA ASP A 48 -1.33 23.90 -5.73
C ASP A 48 -0.34 22.88 -5.17
N ASP A 49 -0.80 21.63 -5.06
CA ASP A 49 0.01 20.44 -4.79
C ASP A 49 1.02 20.23 -5.94
N GLU A 50 2.07 21.02 -6.01
CA GLU A 50 3.24 20.70 -6.82
C GLU A 50 3.93 19.50 -6.17
N GLU A 51 3.50 18.29 -6.55
CA GLU A 51 4.21 17.05 -6.21
C GLU A 51 5.59 17.12 -6.87
N GLU A 52 6.66 17.33 -6.09
CA GLU A 52 8.03 17.18 -6.58
C GLU A 52 8.28 15.71 -6.95
N GLU A 53 8.25 15.44 -8.26
CA GLU A 53 8.63 14.13 -8.79
C GLU A 53 10.15 13.92 -8.71
N ALA A 54 10.55 12.71 -8.36
CA ALA A 54 11.94 12.29 -8.40
C ALA A 54 12.43 12.31 -9.86
N LYS A 55 13.42 13.14 -10.15
CA LYS A 55 14.01 13.24 -11.50
C LYS A 55 14.90 12.03 -11.79
N ALA A 56 14.72 11.43 -12.96
CA ALA A 56 15.66 10.46 -13.49
C ALA A 56 16.96 11.19 -13.89
N THR A 57 18.10 10.67 -13.49
CA THR A 57 19.39 11.09 -14.01
C THR A 57 19.64 10.44 -15.36
N GLU A 58 20.59 10.99 -16.17
CA GLU A 58 20.92 10.46 -17.50
C GLU A 58 21.36 8.99 -17.50
N ASP A 59 21.81 8.47 -16.34
CA ASP A 59 22.20 7.08 -16.14
C ASP A 59 21.04 6.14 -15.70
N GLY A 60 19.78 6.59 -15.80
CA GLY A 60 18.61 5.79 -15.41
C GLY A 60 18.50 5.55 -13.88
N VAL A 61 19.11 6.41 -13.07
CA VAL A 61 19.02 6.38 -11.61
C VAL A 61 18.03 7.43 -11.13
N HIS A 62 17.05 7.02 -10.35
CA HIS A 62 16.10 7.92 -9.69
C HIS A 62 16.65 8.32 -8.32
N GLU A 63 17.13 9.56 -8.18
CA GLU A 63 17.52 10.11 -6.90
C GLU A 63 16.35 10.86 -6.27
N ALA A 64 15.88 10.36 -5.13
CA ALA A 64 14.84 11.00 -4.37
C ALA A 64 15.43 11.65 -3.12
N GLY A 65 15.40 12.96 -3.07
CA GLY A 65 15.72 13.71 -1.86
C GLY A 65 14.67 13.44 -0.78
N ALA A 66 15.08 13.21 0.47
CA ALA A 66 14.14 13.15 1.57
C ALA A 66 13.95 14.53 2.17
N LYS A 67 12.70 14.90 2.41
CA LYS A 67 12.35 16.09 3.19
C LYS A 67 12.27 15.69 4.66
N PHE A 68 12.86 16.48 5.54
CA PHE A 68 12.92 16.23 6.99
C PHE A 68 12.33 17.38 7.80
N ASP A 69 11.28 18.00 7.30
CA ASP A 69 10.50 18.93 8.08
C ASP A 69 9.47 18.17 8.91
N PHE A 70 9.75 18.05 10.20
CA PHE A 70 8.88 17.32 11.11
C PHE A 70 7.94 18.21 11.89
N GLY A 71 7.90 19.52 11.69
CA GLY A 71 7.02 20.46 12.33
C GLY A 71 5.85 19.86 13.18
N PHE A 72 4.71 20.47 13.20
CA PHE A 72 3.55 19.91 13.91
C PHE A 72 2.90 18.70 13.21
N SER A 73 3.12 18.58 11.91
CA SER A 73 2.52 17.50 11.11
C SER A 73 3.28 16.17 11.21
N GLY A 74 4.55 16.22 11.64
CA GLY A 74 5.40 15.03 11.82
C GLY A 74 5.91 14.44 10.50
N MET A 75 6.61 13.29 10.61
CA MET A 75 7.29 12.62 9.50
C MET A 75 6.34 12.25 8.34
N LEU A 76 5.10 11.86 8.66
CA LEU A 76 4.12 11.40 7.68
C LEU A 76 3.26 12.55 7.11
N ALA A 77 3.65 13.80 7.37
CA ALA A 77 3.00 14.94 6.71
C ALA A 77 3.14 14.78 5.19
N ARG A 78 2.11 15.18 4.45
CA ARG A 78 2.07 15.09 3.00
C ARG A 78 3.25 15.82 2.36
N ASP A 79 3.61 16.99 2.89
CA ASP A 79 4.73 17.83 2.41
C ASP A 79 6.10 17.15 2.55
N ASN A 80 6.22 16.14 3.41
CA ASN A 80 7.43 15.34 3.57
C ASN A 80 7.51 14.17 2.58
N ARG A 81 6.42 13.89 1.86
CA ARG A 81 6.33 12.77 0.93
C ARG A 81 6.95 13.13 -0.42
N THR A 82 7.87 12.29 -0.88
CA THR A 82 8.47 12.41 -2.21
C THR A 82 7.87 11.35 -3.13
N GLN A 83 7.31 11.78 -4.26
CA GLN A 83 6.79 10.89 -5.29
C GLN A 83 7.96 10.27 -6.05
N LEU A 84 7.97 8.95 -6.17
CA LEU A 84 8.96 8.20 -6.95
C LEU A 84 8.41 7.92 -8.35
N ALA A 85 9.31 7.72 -9.32
CA ALA A 85 8.94 7.23 -10.64
C ALA A 85 8.18 5.88 -10.51
N PRO A 86 7.11 5.66 -11.30
CA PRO A 86 6.24 4.51 -11.13
C PRO A 86 6.91 3.19 -11.54
N LEU A 87 6.39 2.08 -10.99
CA LEU A 87 6.67 0.73 -11.45
C LEU A 87 5.59 0.28 -12.44
N THR A 88 6.01 -0.51 -13.42
CA THR A 88 5.11 -1.03 -14.45
C THR A 88 5.10 -2.57 -14.43
N LEU A 89 3.92 -3.15 -14.35
CA LEU A 89 3.67 -4.58 -14.51
C LEU A 89 2.98 -4.83 -15.84
N ALA A 90 3.76 -5.20 -16.84
CA ALA A 90 3.27 -5.45 -18.19
C ALA A 90 4.13 -6.48 -18.89
N SER A 91 3.51 -7.34 -19.70
CA SER A 91 4.24 -8.36 -20.46
C SER A 91 5.29 -7.75 -21.36
N GLY A 92 6.54 -8.20 -21.22
CA GLY A 92 7.66 -7.77 -22.07
C GLY A 92 8.17 -6.35 -21.82
N LYS A 93 7.73 -5.67 -20.76
CA LYS A 93 8.23 -4.36 -20.35
C LYS A 93 9.09 -4.46 -19.08
N PRO A 94 10.08 -3.56 -18.91
CA PRO A 94 10.80 -3.47 -17.65
C PRO A 94 9.89 -2.99 -16.52
N VAL A 95 10.10 -3.55 -15.32
CA VAL A 95 9.37 -3.18 -14.10
C VAL A 95 9.68 -1.75 -13.68
N ALA A 96 10.92 -1.33 -13.81
CA ALA A 96 11.39 0.01 -13.48
C ALA A 96 12.23 0.59 -14.62
N SER A 97 12.26 1.90 -14.77
CA SER A 97 13.11 2.60 -15.72
C SER A 97 14.55 2.81 -15.23
N GLY A 98 14.83 2.51 -13.95
CA GLY A 98 16.17 2.61 -13.34
C GLY A 98 16.17 2.20 -11.88
N GLU A 99 17.30 2.39 -11.21
CA GLU A 99 17.44 2.15 -9.77
C GLU A 99 16.95 3.36 -8.97
N TYR A 100 16.41 3.12 -7.77
CA TYR A 100 15.98 4.14 -6.82
C TYR A 100 17.03 4.34 -5.74
N LYS A 101 17.49 5.56 -5.54
CA LYS A 101 18.33 5.94 -4.41
C LYS A 101 17.49 6.68 -3.39
N LEU A 102 17.31 6.10 -2.22
CA LEU A 102 16.48 6.60 -1.14
C LEU A 102 17.33 6.95 0.08
N LYS A 103 16.91 7.96 0.83
CA LYS A 103 17.50 8.25 2.14
C LYS A 103 16.72 7.53 3.24
N SER A 104 17.45 6.89 4.16
CA SER A 104 16.86 6.35 5.38
C SER A 104 16.18 7.47 6.19
N GLY A 105 14.98 7.22 6.69
CA GLY A 105 14.12 8.20 7.34
C GLY A 105 13.26 9.02 6.36
N GLY A 106 13.45 8.90 5.06
CA GLY A 106 12.62 9.60 4.06
C GLY A 106 11.25 8.95 3.89
N TYR A 107 10.23 9.78 3.64
CA TYR A 107 8.87 9.37 3.35
C TYR A 107 8.62 9.42 1.84
N TYR A 108 8.22 8.32 1.25
CA TYR A 108 8.10 8.14 -0.19
C TYR A 108 6.74 7.57 -0.58
N ARG A 109 6.32 7.89 -1.82
CA ARG A 109 5.21 7.22 -2.49
C ARG A 109 5.68 6.69 -3.84
N ILE A 110 5.23 5.50 -4.20
CA ILE A 110 5.45 4.90 -5.50
C ILE A 110 4.15 4.29 -6.02
N ASP A 111 3.83 4.55 -7.27
CA ASP A 111 2.71 3.93 -7.94
C ASP A 111 3.16 2.68 -8.67
N ILE A 112 2.39 1.61 -8.54
CA ILE A 112 2.61 0.32 -9.19
C ILE A 112 1.42 0.09 -10.09
N THR A 113 1.64 0.10 -11.42
CA THR A 113 0.57 0.01 -12.42
C THR A 113 0.70 -1.27 -13.23
N ALA A 114 -0.34 -2.08 -13.20
CA ALA A 114 -0.51 -3.25 -14.05
C ALA A 114 -1.37 -2.90 -15.28
N ASP A 115 -1.01 -3.39 -16.45
CA ASP A 115 -1.76 -3.18 -17.70
C ASP A 115 -2.81 -4.27 -17.99
N GLY A 116 -2.91 -5.29 -17.11
CA GLY A 116 -3.84 -6.41 -17.25
C GLY A 116 -3.49 -7.39 -18.37
N SER A 117 -2.30 -7.28 -18.97
CA SER A 117 -1.87 -8.21 -20.03
C SER A 117 -1.70 -9.64 -19.54
N GLN A 118 -1.43 -9.81 -18.26
CA GLN A 118 -1.39 -11.08 -17.51
C GLN A 118 -1.40 -10.80 -16.02
N GLU A 119 -1.74 -11.82 -15.23
CA GLU A 119 -1.61 -11.81 -13.78
C GLU A 119 -0.13 -11.70 -13.39
N LEU A 120 0.23 -10.64 -12.67
CA LEU A 120 1.61 -10.33 -12.28
C LEU A 120 1.66 -9.88 -10.82
N ALA A 121 2.70 -10.34 -10.13
CA ALA A 121 3.00 -9.92 -8.77
C ALA A 121 4.36 -9.23 -8.69
N LEU A 122 4.53 -8.35 -7.69
CA LEU A 122 5.81 -7.89 -7.19
C LEU A 122 6.03 -8.46 -5.79
N SER A 123 7.14 -9.15 -5.59
CA SER A 123 7.53 -9.75 -4.33
C SER A 123 8.91 -9.27 -3.91
N GLY A 124 9.11 -9.05 -2.61
CA GLY A 124 10.38 -8.58 -2.07
C GLY A 124 10.35 -8.51 -0.55
N GLY A 125 10.31 -9.66 0.12
CA GLY A 125 10.22 -9.73 1.57
C GLY A 125 11.32 -8.94 2.31
N ASP A 126 12.52 -8.87 1.76
CA ASP A 126 13.62 -8.11 2.35
C ASP A 126 13.42 -6.60 2.16
N PHE A 127 12.90 -6.16 1.02
CA PHE A 127 12.50 -4.76 0.82
C PHE A 127 11.41 -4.36 1.81
N PHE A 128 10.34 -5.14 1.92
CA PHE A 128 9.23 -4.84 2.84
C PHE A 128 9.63 -4.89 4.33
N ARG A 129 10.71 -5.58 4.68
CA ARG A 129 11.30 -5.55 6.02
C ARG A 129 12.18 -4.32 6.27
N ALA A 130 12.72 -3.74 5.22
CA ALA A 130 13.61 -2.59 5.30
C ALA A 130 12.87 -1.25 5.33
N ILE A 131 11.56 -1.26 5.13
CA ILE A 131 10.68 -0.10 5.11
C ILE A 131 9.57 -0.23 6.14
N TRP A 132 8.95 0.89 6.49
CA TRP A 132 7.67 0.90 7.19
C TRP A 132 6.58 1.36 6.23
N VAL A 133 5.64 0.48 5.92
CA VAL A 133 4.52 0.79 5.02
C VAL A 133 3.49 1.60 5.80
N ASN A 134 3.25 2.84 5.37
CA ASN A 134 2.21 3.68 5.93
C ASN A 134 0.84 3.27 5.39
N GLU A 135 0.72 3.18 4.07
CA GLU A 135 -0.55 2.87 3.40
C GLU A 135 -0.34 2.29 2.01
N ILE A 136 -1.35 1.58 1.55
CA ILE A 136 -1.53 1.17 0.16
C ILE A 136 -2.91 1.66 -0.26
N VAL A 137 -2.98 2.45 -1.34
CA VAL A 137 -4.24 2.98 -1.86
C VAL A 137 -4.57 2.30 -3.19
N ILE A 138 -5.76 1.73 -3.30
CA ILE A 138 -6.28 1.08 -4.50
C ILE A 138 -7.72 1.57 -4.71
N ASN A 139 -8.00 2.27 -5.83
CA ASN A 139 -9.34 2.76 -6.15
C ASN A 139 -10.02 3.48 -4.96
N ASP A 140 -9.34 4.44 -4.35
CA ASP A 140 -9.80 5.20 -3.17
C ASP A 140 -9.98 4.36 -1.89
N ILE A 141 -9.57 3.10 -1.90
CA ILE A 141 -9.52 2.27 -0.70
C ILE A 141 -8.13 2.37 -0.10
N GLU A 142 -8.04 2.94 1.09
CA GLU A 142 -6.81 3.03 1.87
C GLU A 142 -6.65 1.81 2.77
N ILE A 143 -5.55 1.09 2.60
CA ILE A 143 -5.17 -0.08 3.38
C ILE A 143 -3.98 0.30 4.25
N ARG A 144 -4.06 0.05 5.58
CA ARG A 144 -2.95 0.22 6.53
C ARG A 144 -2.47 -1.13 7.02
N PRO A 145 -1.51 -1.75 6.30
CA PRO A 145 -1.10 -3.11 6.59
C PRO A 145 -0.13 -3.17 7.77
N MET A 146 -0.20 -4.25 8.56
CA MET A 146 0.81 -4.58 9.58
C MET A 146 2.09 -5.17 8.98
N GLY A 147 2.02 -5.67 7.76
CA GLY A 147 3.14 -6.20 6.99
C GLY A 147 2.71 -6.56 5.59
N VAL A 148 3.65 -6.48 4.66
CA VAL A 148 3.47 -6.81 3.25
C VAL A 148 4.62 -7.71 2.83
N HIS A 149 4.37 -8.64 1.93
CA HIS A 149 5.38 -9.48 1.30
C HIS A 149 5.35 -9.36 -0.21
N SER A 150 4.16 -9.23 -0.78
CA SER A 150 3.94 -9.10 -2.22
C SER A 150 2.65 -8.32 -2.49
N LEU A 151 2.57 -7.75 -3.68
CA LEU A 151 1.36 -7.19 -4.28
C LEU A 151 1.12 -7.91 -5.59
N GLU A 152 -0.08 -8.43 -5.78
CA GLU A 152 -0.50 -9.19 -6.96
C GLU A 152 -1.65 -8.48 -7.65
N PHE A 153 -1.59 -8.45 -8.97
CA PHE A 153 -2.58 -7.81 -9.83
C PHE A 153 -3.15 -8.86 -10.77
N ASP A 154 -4.42 -9.17 -10.60
CA ASP A 154 -5.16 -10.12 -11.44
C ASP A 154 -5.63 -9.45 -12.74
N ASP A 155 -5.75 -8.11 -12.74
CA ASP A 155 -6.22 -7.31 -13.87
C ASP A 155 -5.53 -5.93 -13.88
N ALA A 156 -5.86 -5.09 -14.85
CA ALA A 156 -5.35 -3.72 -14.95
C ALA A 156 -5.72 -2.91 -13.70
N GLY A 157 -4.77 -2.15 -13.19
CA GLY A 157 -5.00 -1.32 -12.02
C GLY A 157 -3.75 -0.64 -11.52
N THR A 158 -3.92 0.24 -10.53
CA THR A 158 -2.83 0.93 -9.87
C THR A 158 -2.96 0.80 -8.36
N ALA A 159 -1.86 0.42 -7.70
CA ALA A 159 -1.69 0.48 -6.26
C ALA A 159 -0.64 1.54 -5.91
N SER A 160 -0.99 2.49 -5.08
CA SER A 160 -0.07 3.52 -4.58
C SER A 160 0.45 3.11 -3.21
N LEU A 161 1.74 2.85 -3.11
CA LEU A 161 2.42 2.45 -1.89
C LEU A 161 3.14 3.64 -1.26
N SER A 162 2.71 4.08 -0.07
CA SER A 162 3.40 5.12 0.72
C SER A 162 4.17 4.48 1.88
N PHE A 163 5.45 4.83 2.02
CA PHE A 163 6.34 4.17 2.99
C PHE A 163 7.47 5.07 3.47
N VAL A 164 7.99 4.75 4.66
CA VAL A 164 9.23 5.33 5.18
C VAL A 164 10.36 4.32 4.97
N ALA A 165 11.45 4.75 4.33
CA ALA A 165 12.66 3.94 4.23
C ALA A 165 13.38 3.87 5.58
N ILE A 166 13.70 2.67 6.09
CA ILE A 166 14.23 2.48 7.46
C ILE A 166 15.66 1.95 7.44
N VAL A 167 15.87 0.80 6.80
CA VAL A 167 17.15 0.08 6.93
C VAL A 167 18.00 0.33 5.70
N PRO A 168 19.21 0.94 5.84
CA PRO A 168 20.16 1.08 4.72
C PRO A 168 20.51 -0.27 4.10
N GLY A 169 20.62 -0.30 2.77
CA GLY A 169 20.94 -1.50 2.02
C GLY A 169 20.45 -1.46 0.58
N ARG A 170 20.73 -2.53 -0.17
CA ARG A 170 20.25 -2.72 -1.54
C ARG A 170 19.16 -3.81 -1.55
N TYR A 171 17.99 -3.46 -1.98
CA TYR A 171 16.80 -4.32 -1.96
C TYR A 171 16.18 -4.40 -3.34
N THR A 172 15.38 -5.45 -3.57
CA THR A 172 14.67 -5.64 -4.83
C THR A 172 13.19 -5.97 -4.61
N LEU A 173 12.35 -5.43 -5.49
CA LEU A 173 11.03 -5.95 -5.78
C LEU A 173 11.08 -6.62 -7.15
N SER A 174 10.72 -7.89 -7.25
CA SER A 174 10.81 -8.65 -8.49
C SER A 174 9.53 -9.43 -8.79
N ILE A 175 9.32 -9.73 -10.06
CA ILE A 175 8.27 -10.64 -10.49
C ILE A 175 8.68 -12.06 -10.06
N PRO A 176 7.86 -12.78 -9.28
CA PRO A 176 8.18 -14.13 -8.81
C PRO A 176 8.52 -15.09 -9.94
N GLY A 177 9.58 -15.87 -9.77
CA GLY A 177 10.03 -16.84 -10.77
C GLY A 177 10.77 -16.26 -11.97
N SER A 178 10.91 -14.92 -12.04
CA SER A 178 11.74 -14.25 -13.06
C SER A 178 13.20 -14.11 -12.61
N HIS A 179 14.12 -14.02 -13.59
CA HIS A 179 15.56 -13.85 -13.33
C HIS A 179 16.18 -12.71 -14.15
N GLY A 180 15.38 -11.92 -14.86
CA GLY A 180 15.85 -10.83 -15.70
C GLY A 180 16.04 -9.54 -14.91
N GLU A 181 17.10 -8.76 -15.21
CA GLU A 181 17.33 -7.44 -14.60
C GLU A 181 16.16 -6.48 -14.85
N THR A 182 15.47 -6.60 -15.98
CA THR A 182 14.29 -5.81 -16.31
C THR A 182 13.02 -6.24 -15.57
N GLN A 183 13.04 -7.41 -14.91
CA GLN A 183 11.90 -7.96 -14.18
C GLN A 183 11.94 -7.64 -12.67
N GLN A 184 12.70 -6.62 -12.32
CA GLN A 184 12.85 -6.17 -10.95
C GLN A 184 13.02 -4.65 -10.87
N ALA A 185 12.67 -4.09 -9.74
CA ALA A 185 13.02 -2.75 -9.30
C ALA A 185 14.07 -2.83 -8.19
N VAL A 186 15.09 -2.00 -8.25
CA VAL A 186 16.20 -1.97 -7.30
C VAL A 186 16.14 -0.71 -6.47
N PHE A 187 16.20 -0.85 -5.15
CA PHE A 187 16.18 0.23 -4.18
C PHE A 187 17.47 0.24 -3.36
N ASN A 188 18.20 1.33 -3.44
CA ASN A 188 19.38 1.62 -2.61
C ASN A 188 18.98 2.60 -1.52
N ILE A 189 18.81 2.13 -0.30
CA ILE A 189 18.55 2.95 0.90
C ILE A 189 19.89 3.30 1.55
N GLN A 190 20.16 4.57 1.76
CA GLN A 190 21.42 5.08 2.32
C GLN A 190 21.20 6.21 3.35
#